data_ca1bae075f7a3c22509c8f4a8f5b7161
#
_entry.id   ca1bae075f7a3c22509c8f4a8f5b7161
#
_cell.length_a   1.000
_cell.length_b   1.000
_cell.length_c   1.000
_cell.angle_alpha   90.00
_cell.angle_beta   90.00
_cell.angle_gamma   90.00
#
_symmetry.space_group_name_H-M   'P 1'
#
loop_
_entity.id
_entity.type
_entity.pdbx_description
1 polymer ?
#
loop_
_entity_poly.entity_id
_entity_poly.type
_entity_poly.pdbx_seq_one_letter_code
_entity_poly.pdbx_strand_id
1 'polypeptide(L)'
;MTDTATEKTQPAKREIGDPIEALVHFFILATTQDHSAPRVAARLLLGLYNGDRFQFDLTDLRLLDASNLRRALALLEFDARPRMEVHQWLNRIYGRTDFGARFEHMAHRWNVKGKCKKAWLEPVQAVRFPGFGDGEQ
;
A
#
# COMPACT_ATOMS: atom_id res chain seq x y z
N MET A 1 -32.79 12.34 -0.17
CA MET A 1 -31.84 11.22 0.04
C MET A 1 -31.12 10.83 -1.23
N THR A 2 -31.25 11.63 -2.23
CA THR A 2 -30.50 11.41 -3.46
C THR A 2 -29.00 11.48 -3.21
N ASP A 3 -28.59 12.23 -2.20
CA ASP A 3 -27.19 12.36 -1.88
C ASP A 3 -26.55 11.03 -1.49
N THR A 4 -27.32 10.16 -0.85
CA THR A 4 -26.80 8.88 -0.45
C THR A 4 -26.37 8.05 -1.66
N ALA A 5 -27.18 8.04 -2.71
CA ALA A 5 -26.82 7.30 -3.92
C ALA A 5 -25.60 7.90 -4.58
N THR A 6 -25.51 9.21 -4.61
CA THR A 6 -24.35 9.90 -5.18
C THR A 6 -23.09 9.56 -4.41
N GLU A 7 -23.19 9.54 -3.10
CA GLU A 7 -22.03 9.22 -2.26
C GLU A 7 -21.54 7.80 -2.48
N LYS A 8 -22.46 6.88 -2.73
CA LYS A 8 -22.08 5.49 -2.99
C LYS A 8 -21.31 5.33 -4.27
N THR A 9 -21.59 6.15 -5.28
CA THR A 9 -20.91 6.08 -6.56
C THR A 9 -19.59 6.84 -6.55
N GLN A 10 -19.42 7.75 -5.60
CA GLN A 10 -18.19 8.53 -5.49
C GLN A 10 -17.68 8.41 -4.06
N PRO A 11 -16.76 7.50 -3.83
CA PRO A 11 -16.22 7.35 -2.47
C PRO A 11 -15.66 8.67 -1.97
N ALA A 12 -15.89 8.95 -0.71
CA ALA A 12 -15.35 10.14 -0.08
C ALA A 12 -13.83 10.09 -0.13
N LYS A 13 -13.22 11.24 -0.33
CA LYS A 13 -11.78 11.36 -0.27
C LYS A 13 -11.32 11.12 1.16
N ARG A 14 -10.38 10.23 1.34
CA ARG A 14 -9.83 9.91 2.65
C ARG A 14 -8.65 10.82 2.96
N GLU A 15 -8.48 11.11 4.23
CA GLU A 15 -7.45 12.05 4.66
C GLU A 15 -6.27 11.33 5.27
N ILE A 16 -5.15 12.04 5.35
CA ILE A 16 -3.96 11.53 6.02
C ILE A 16 -4.32 11.23 7.47
N GLY A 17 -3.92 10.05 7.93
CA GLY A 17 -4.32 9.55 9.24
C GLY A 17 -5.31 8.41 9.13
N ASP A 18 -5.98 8.28 7.99
CA ASP A 18 -6.83 7.13 7.69
C ASP A 18 -5.93 5.99 7.20
N PRO A 19 -5.95 4.83 7.86
CA PRO A 19 -5.05 3.73 7.47
C PRO A 19 -5.30 3.21 6.06
N ILE A 20 -6.54 3.27 5.57
CA ILE A 20 -6.83 2.82 4.21
C ILE A 20 -6.22 3.79 3.21
N GLU A 21 -6.30 5.10 3.48
CA GLU A 21 -5.62 6.07 2.64
C GLU A 21 -4.11 5.77 2.61
N ALA A 22 -3.53 5.48 3.76
CA ALA A 22 -2.11 5.20 3.86
C ALA A 22 -1.74 3.96 3.03
N LEU A 23 -2.52 2.90 3.15
CA LEU A 23 -2.26 1.65 2.43
C LEU A 23 -2.27 1.87 0.93
N VAL A 24 -3.32 2.53 0.43
CA VAL A 24 -3.44 2.77 -1.01
C VAL A 24 -2.35 3.72 -1.49
N HIS A 25 -2.10 4.79 -0.73
CA HIS A 25 -1.07 5.76 -1.09
C HIS A 25 0.31 5.08 -1.20
N PHE A 26 0.67 4.28 -0.21
CA PHE A 26 1.98 3.62 -0.22
C PHE A 26 2.09 2.61 -1.35
N PHE A 27 1.01 1.88 -1.66
CA PHE A 27 1.04 0.94 -2.76
C PHE A 27 1.27 1.66 -4.08
N ILE A 28 0.54 2.73 -4.33
CA ILE A 28 0.71 3.51 -5.55
C ILE A 28 2.13 4.09 -5.61
N LEU A 29 2.59 4.65 -4.52
CA LEU A 29 3.93 5.22 -4.45
C LEU A 29 5.00 4.18 -4.77
N ALA A 30 4.89 3.00 -4.16
CA ALA A 30 5.88 1.93 -4.32
C ALA A 30 5.88 1.33 -5.72
N THR A 31 4.80 1.46 -6.46
CA THR A 31 4.69 0.85 -7.79
C THR A 31 4.85 1.85 -8.93
N THR A 32 4.94 3.15 -8.63
CA THR A 32 5.04 4.17 -9.68
C THR A 32 6.31 4.98 -9.63
N GLN A 33 7.03 4.98 -8.52
CA GLN A 33 8.23 5.80 -8.34
C GLN A 33 9.34 4.94 -7.78
N ASP A 34 10.58 5.45 -7.88
CA ASP A 34 11.74 4.63 -7.54
C ASP A 34 12.84 5.41 -6.83
N HIS A 35 12.47 6.27 -5.88
CA HIS A 35 13.45 6.93 -5.03
C HIS A 35 13.22 6.53 -3.57
N SER A 36 13.74 7.30 -2.60
CA SER A 36 13.81 6.80 -1.22
C SER A 36 12.46 6.59 -0.56
N ALA A 37 11.52 7.53 -0.68
CA ALA A 37 10.22 7.37 -0.03
C ALA A 37 9.44 6.19 -0.61
N PRO A 38 9.36 6.01 -1.94
CA PRO A 38 8.76 4.80 -2.51
C PRO A 38 9.44 3.51 -2.05
N ARG A 39 10.76 3.53 -1.90
CA ARG A 39 11.49 2.36 -1.43
C ARG A 39 11.08 2.01 0.00
N VAL A 40 10.97 3.00 0.87
CA VAL A 40 10.54 2.77 2.24
C VAL A 40 9.09 2.27 2.26
N ALA A 41 8.22 2.85 1.42
CA ALA A 41 6.84 2.40 1.32
C ALA A 41 6.76 0.93 0.91
N ALA A 42 7.55 0.52 -0.09
CA ALA A 42 7.56 -0.87 -0.52
C ALA A 42 8.01 -1.79 0.61
N ARG A 43 9.09 -1.43 1.29
CA ARG A 43 9.61 -2.26 2.38
C ARG A 43 8.63 -2.35 3.54
N LEU A 44 7.96 -1.26 3.86
CA LEU A 44 6.97 -1.27 4.92
C LEU A 44 5.80 -2.20 4.56
N LEU A 45 5.26 -2.06 3.36
CA LEU A 45 4.16 -2.91 2.92
C LEU A 45 4.56 -4.38 2.90
N LEU A 46 5.75 -4.67 2.41
CA LEU A 46 6.24 -6.06 2.38
C LEU A 46 6.44 -6.61 3.79
N GLY A 47 6.91 -5.79 4.71
CA GLY A 47 7.04 -6.20 6.09
C GLY A 47 5.71 -6.52 6.73
N LEU A 48 4.68 -5.77 6.40
CA LEU A 48 3.33 -6.04 6.89
C LEU A 48 2.72 -7.26 6.19
N TYR A 49 3.07 -7.47 4.93
CA TYR A 49 2.59 -8.60 4.15
C TYR A 49 3.18 -9.92 4.68
N ASN A 50 4.47 -9.94 4.95
CA ASN A 50 5.14 -11.13 5.50
C ASN A 50 6.46 -10.72 6.15
N GLY A 51 6.40 -10.43 7.44
CA GLY A 51 7.56 -9.92 8.17
C GLY A 51 8.67 -10.94 8.34
N ASP A 52 8.36 -12.23 8.28
CA ASP A 52 9.39 -13.25 8.36
C ASP A 52 10.29 -13.24 7.12
N ARG A 53 9.69 -12.96 5.97
CA ARG A 53 10.41 -12.94 4.71
C ARG A 53 11.01 -11.57 4.42
N PHE A 54 10.34 -10.50 4.80
CA PHE A 54 10.71 -9.14 4.45
C PHE A 54 10.80 -8.30 5.72
N GLN A 55 11.99 -8.14 6.22
CA GLN A 55 12.21 -7.39 7.46
C GLN A 55 12.28 -5.90 7.14
N PHE A 56 11.75 -5.10 8.05
CA PHE A 56 11.73 -3.65 7.91
C PHE A 56 12.66 -3.03 8.95
N ASP A 57 13.53 -2.15 8.49
CA ASP A 57 14.41 -1.39 9.37
C ASP A 57 13.65 -0.17 9.88
N LEU A 58 13.39 -0.13 11.18
CA LEU A 58 12.63 0.96 11.78
C LEU A 58 13.27 2.33 11.53
N THR A 59 14.59 2.38 11.39
CA THR A 59 15.24 3.67 11.14
C THR A 59 14.93 4.22 9.76
N ASP A 60 14.42 3.39 8.84
CA ASP A 60 14.00 3.88 7.54
C ASP A 60 12.82 4.84 7.64
N LEU A 61 12.08 4.82 8.75
CA LEU A 61 11.03 5.80 8.97
C LEU A 61 11.57 7.23 8.96
N ARG A 62 12.84 7.40 9.26
CA ARG A 62 13.49 8.72 9.25
C ARG A 62 13.59 9.32 7.86
N LEU A 63 13.42 8.50 6.82
CA LEU A 63 13.49 8.96 5.43
C LEU A 63 12.15 9.51 4.92
N LEU A 64 11.10 9.40 5.71
CA LEU A 64 9.78 9.85 5.33
C LEU A 64 9.56 11.30 5.76
N ASP A 65 8.84 12.05 4.93
CA ASP A 65 8.40 13.38 5.33
C ASP A 65 7.27 13.26 6.37
N ALA A 66 6.84 14.38 6.89
CA ALA A 66 5.86 14.39 7.98
C ALA A 66 4.56 13.72 7.58
N SER A 67 4.08 13.97 6.36
CA SER A 67 2.83 13.39 5.89
C SER A 67 2.94 11.88 5.75
N ASN A 68 4.03 11.40 5.15
CA ASN A 68 4.21 9.97 4.98
C ASN A 68 4.51 9.28 6.30
N LEU A 69 5.17 9.95 7.22
CA LEU A 69 5.36 9.37 8.54
C LEU A 69 4.02 9.18 9.25
N ARG A 70 3.12 10.16 9.14
CA ARG A 70 1.78 10.01 9.72
C ARG A 70 1.04 8.84 9.09
N ARG A 71 1.18 8.68 7.78
CA ARG A 71 0.57 7.54 7.08
C ARG A 71 1.14 6.23 7.59
N ALA A 72 2.45 6.14 7.73
CA ALA A 72 3.08 4.92 8.20
C ALA A 72 2.59 4.55 9.60
N LEU A 73 2.51 5.53 10.49
CA LEU A 73 2.07 5.27 11.86
C LEU A 73 0.61 4.83 11.90
N ALA A 74 -0.24 5.46 11.08
CA ALA A 74 -1.65 5.07 11.01
C ALA A 74 -1.80 3.64 10.51
N LEU A 75 -1.02 3.27 9.49
CA LEU A 75 -1.08 1.92 8.95
C LEU A 75 -0.55 0.89 9.94
N LEU A 76 0.54 1.20 10.62
CA LEU A 76 1.11 0.30 11.62
C LEU A 76 0.13 0.05 12.76
N GLU A 77 -0.52 1.10 13.23
CA GLU A 77 -1.50 0.95 14.29
C GLU A 77 -2.68 0.08 13.84
N PHE A 78 -3.14 0.31 12.63
CA PHE A 78 -4.26 -0.42 12.07
C PHE A 78 -3.92 -1.91 11.88
N ASP A 79 -2.74 -2.19 11.36
CA ASP A 79 -2.32 -3.55 11.08
C ASP A 79 -1.88 -4.30 12.32
N ALA A 80 -1.61 -3.62 13.42
CA ALA A 80 -1.21 -4.26 14.66
C ALA A 80 -2.31 -5.18 15.22
N ARG A 81 -3.58 -4.90 14.86
CA ARG A 81 -4.71 -5.76 15.20
C ARG A 81 -5.51 -6.01 13.92
N PRO A 82 -4.99 -6.86 13.05
CA PRO A 82 -5.51 -6.95 11.69
C PRO A 82 -6.82 -7.70 11.63
N ARG A 83 -7.73 -7.17 10.81
CA ARG A 83 -8.94 -7.90 10.42
C ARG A 83 -8.71 -8.63 9.11
N MET A 84 -7.80 -8.13 8.31
CA MET A 84 -7.33 -8.74 7.08
C MET A 84 -5.88 -8.35 6.87
N GLU A 85 -5.16 -9.14 6.09
CA GLU A 85 -3.81 -8.79 5.70
C GLU A 85 -3.82 -7.66 4.68
N VAL A 86 -2.70 -6.95 4.57
CA VAL A 86 -2.64 -5.76 3.70
C VAL A 86 -3.00 -6.08 2.24
N HIS A 87 -2.54 -7.21 1.72
CA HIS A 87 -2.87 -7.57 0.34
C HIS A 87 -4.34 -7.93 0.18
N GLN A 88 -4.95 -8.48 1.22
CA GLN A 88 -6.38 -8.80 1.19
C GLN A 88 -7.23 -7.54 1.21
N TRP A 89 -6.80 -6.52 1.97
CA TRP A 89 -7.47 -5.22 1.96
C TRP A 89 -7.44 -4.62 0.55
N LEU A 90 -6.28 -4.69 -0.11
CA LEU A 90 -6.16 -4.13 -1.46
C LEU A 90 -6.99 -4.92 -2.46
N ASN A 91 -7.07 -6.26 -2.31
CA ASN A 91 -7.97 -7.05 -3.14
C ASN A 91 -9.39 -6.54 -3.01
N ARG A 92 -9.83 -6.30 -1.79
CA ARG A 92 -11.19 -5.85 -1.55
C ARG A 92 -11.44 -4.45 -2.08
N ILE A 93 -10.50 -3.54 -1.85
CA ILE A 93 -10.63 -2.15 -2.28
C ILE A 93 -10.74 -2.06 -3.79
N TYR A 94 -9.93 -2.83 -4.50
CA TYR A 94 -9.88 -2.77 -5.96
C TYR A 94 -10.77 -3.79 -6.65
N GLY A 95 -11.46 -4.65 -5.89
CA GLY A 95 -12.29 -5.70 -6.47
C GLY A 95 -11.47 -6.72 -7.25
N ARG A 96 -10.29 -7.08 -6.74
CA ARG A 96 -9.39 -8.01 -7.40
C ARG A 96 -9.00 -9.16 -6.46
N THR A 97 -8.27 -10.11 -6.99
CA THR A 97 -7.81 -11.27 -6.22
C THR A 97 -6.31 -11.51 -6.36
N ASP A 98 -5.59 -10.60 -7.00
CA ASP A 98 -4.20 -10.83 -7.40
C ASP A 98 -3.17 -9.99 -6.64
N PHE A 99 -3.55 -9.35 -5.54
CA PHE A 99 -2.59 -8.50 -4.84
C PHE A 99 -1.49 -9.28 -4.15
N GLY A 100 -1.73 -10.55 -3.80
CA GLY A 100 -0.63 -11.38 -3.32
C GLY A 100 0.49 -11.47 -4.35
N ALA A 101 0.14 -11.75 -5.60
CA ALA A 101 1.13 -11.80 -6.68
C ALA A 101 1.77 -10.42 -6.92
N ARG A 102 0.99 -9.35 -6.78
CA ARG A 102 1.52 -8.01 -6.95
C ARG A 102 2.53 -7.65 -5.86
N PHE A 103 2.31 -8.12 -4.64
CA PHE A 103 3.29 -7.92 -3.57
C PHE A 103 4.57 -8.69 -3.84
N GLU A 104 4.45 -9.93 -4.35
CA GLU A 104 5.64 -10.71 -4.71
C GLU A 104 6.43 -10.00 -5.81
N HIS A 105 5.73 -9.46 -6.80
CA HIS A 105 6.39 -8.70 -7.86
C HIS A 105 7.03 -7.43 -7.32
N MET A 106 6.38 -6.76 -6.37
CA MET A 106 6.92 -5.55 -5.76
C MET A 106 8.24 -5.88 -5.05
N ALA A 107 8.31 -7.03 -4.36
CA ALA A 107 9.55 -7.46 -3.73
C ALA A 107 10.65 -7.64 -4.76
N HIS A 108 10.32 -8.22 -5.89
CA HIS A 108 11.28 -8.40 -6.98
C HIS A 108 11.72 -7.04 -7.55
N ARG A 109 10.77 -6.15 -7.79
CA ARG A 109 11.07 -4.82 -8.32
C ARG A 109 12.05 -4.05 -7.45
N TRP A 110 11.88 -4.13 -6.14
CA TRP A 110 12.72 -3.38 -5.20
C TRP A 110 13.92 -4.18 -4.70
N ASN A 111 14.09 -5.40 -5.20
CA ASN A 111 15.20 -6.27 -4.83
C ASN A 111 15.29 -6.44 -3.31
N VAL A 112 14.15 -6.58 -2.67
CA VAL A 112 14.08 -6.77 -1.23
C VAL A 112 14.37 -8.24 -0.94
N LYS A 113 15.18 -8.50 0.08
CA LYS A 113 15.53 -9.87 0.44
C LYS A 113 14.30 -10.64 0.88
N GLY A 114 14.20 -11.87 0.40
CA GLY A 114 13.09 -12.75 0.67
C GLY A 114 12.90 -13.67 -0.51
N LYS A 115 12.19 -14.77 -0.28
CA LYS A 115 11.91 -15.68 -1.36
C LYS A 115 10.75 -15.15 -2.17
N CYS A 116 10.99 -14.99 -3.46
CA CYS A 116 9.96 -14.56 -4.40
C CYS A 116 9.56 -15.74 -5.25
N LYS A 117 8.30 -16.11 -5.24
CA LYS A 117 7.80 -17.23 -6.02
C LYS A 117 7.68 -16.77 -7.46
N LYS A 118 8.47 -17.36 -8.34
CA LYS A 118 8.52 -16.96 -9.74
C LYS A 118 7.15 -17.05 -10.41
N ALA A 119 6.36 -18.05 -10.04
CA ALA A 119 5.04 -18.20 -10.62
C ALA A 119 4.10 -17.05 -10.29
N TRP A 120 4.44 -16.27 -9.28
CA TRP A 120 3.62 -15.15 -8.81
C TRP A 120 4.14 -13.81 -9.30
N LEU A 121 5.20 -13.81 -10.10
CA LEU A 121 5.75 -12.56 -10.61
C LEU A 121 4.87 -12.07 -11.75
N GLU A 122 4.19 -10.98 -11.49
CA GLU A 122 3.35 -10.34 -12.47
C GLU A 122 3.74 -8.87 -12.57
N PRO A 123 3.61 -8.29 -13.74
CA PRO A 123 3.93 -6.87 -13.90
C PRO A 123 3.13 -6.05 -12.89
N VAL A 124 3.84 -5.25 -12.11
CA VAL A 124 3.21 -4.34 -11.19
C VAL A 124 2.79 -3.11 -11.97
N GLN A 125 1.52 -2.79 -11.91
CA GLN A 125 1.00 -1.62 -12.58
C GLN A 125 0.40 -0.70 -11.53
N ALA A 126 0.54 0.58 -11.76
CA ALA A 126 -0.10 1.56 -10.92
C ALA A 126 -1.62 1.36 -11.04
N VAL A 127 -2.26 1.14 -9.92
CA VAL A 127 -3.69 0.96 -9.88
C VAL A 127 -4.27 2.15 -9.14
N ARG A 128 -5.15 2.86 -9.82
CA ARG A 128 -5.77 4.03 -9.22
C ARG A 128 -7.09 3.66 -8.61
N PHE A 129 -7.36 4.29 -7.51
CA PHE A 129 -8.60 4.09 -6.80
C PHE A 129 -9.30 5.44 -6.71
N PRO A 130 -10.59 5.52 -7.02
CA PRO A 130 -11.28 6.79 -6.95
C PRO A 130 -11.07 7.47 -5.59
N GLY A 131 -10.68 8.73 -5.62
CA GLY A 131 -10.38 9.49 -4.42
C GLY A 131 -8.94 9.39 -3.96
N PHE A 132 -8.11 8.61 -4.64
CA PHE A 132 -6.71 8.43 -4.28
C PHE A 132 -5.83 8.70 -5.50
N GLY A 133 -4.92 9.61 -5.38
CA GLY A 133 -3.85 9.80 -6.33
C GLY A 133 -4.23 10.52 -7.61
N ASP A 134 -5.49 10.50 -7.99
CA ASP A 134 -5.87 11.11 -9.25
C ASP A 134 -5.80 12.62 -9.21
N GLY A 135 -6.13 13.19 -8.07
CA GLY A 135 -6.13 14.63 -7.93
C GLY A 135 -4.74 15.24 -7.93
N GLU A 136 -3.73 14.43 -7.75
CA GLU A 136 -2.36 14.92 -7.71
C GLU A 136 -1.71 14.99 -9.07
N GLN A 137 -2.40 14.63 -10.09
CA GLN A 137 -1.87 14.63 -11.46
C GLN A 137 -1.61 16.02 -12.05
#